data_76b13dc044699c1ead18d25d0e769a44
#
_entry.id   76b13dc044699c1ead18d25d0e769a44
#
_cell.length_a   1.000
_cell.length_b   1.000
_cell.length_c   1.000
_cell.angle_alpha   90.00
_cell.angle_beta   90.00
_cell.angle_gamma   90.00
#
_symmetry.space_group_name_H-M   'P 1'
#
loop_
_entity.id
_entity.type
_entity.pdbx_description
1 polymer ?
#
loop_
_entity_poly.entity_id
_entity_poly.type
_entity_poly.pdbx_seq_one_letter_code
_entity_poly.pdbx_strand_id
1 'polypeptide(L)'
;MTRWAMVADLERCVGCQTCTAACRHSNATSPAVQWRKVLDIEVGSYPNVSRVFVPVGCQHCADPPCMHVCPTTATRQRADGIVTIDYDICIGCAYCEVACPYQARFLVEKPHFAYGPAMQNEVERADTARVGVAQKCTFCSDRIDFGIENGLTPGLDPRSTPACVNSCIADALHFGDADDPNSNVSRLLREQKSFRMHAELGTDPGFHYIYGKPNDTEEASAAVPSIASVAGEMRTRGVEPALQEHWNWKAASNFICGGVGTGLFVFTAFVGLHYPQVLSLGFVALAIVALGLSILLLKIGRPLRFIYVLRQPQRSWMTREAWIALFYFPLATLALWTGQPVLLIGAALLAIGFLFSQGMILHAAKGIPAWRSAWVVPLIVTTGFAEGGGLFLPAIAPFPALAPLANAVAMIVAVLALLRALSWRVYLTALASEGVPTRTLMVLRPYRSWFLAGGLALPLALIAIGSVVMSTAAPLFAIAGLCIAVAGAVVKFILVTRAAFNQGFALVHTPVRGSGQAGHAVKPGWSKS
;
A
#
# COMPACT_ATOMS: atom_id res chain seq x y z
N MET A 1 28.49 -12.99 -7.03
CA MET A 1 27.33 -12.91 -7.97
C MET A 1 27.17 -11.45 -8.35
N THR A 2 26.83 -11.14 -9.59
CA THR A 2 26.61 -9.75 -10.01
C THR A 2 25.42 -9.13 -9.27
N ARG A 3 25.62 -7.95 -8.72
CA ARG A 3 24.56 -7.14 -8.09
C ARG A 3 24.58 -5.73 -8.65
N TRP A 4 23.70 -5.46 -9.58
CA TRP A 4 23.61 -4.14 -10.19
C TRP A 4 23.15 -3.07 -9.20
N ALA A 5 23.92 -1.99 -9.11
CA ALA A 5 23.61 -0.83 -8.30
C ALA A 5 23.73 0.47 -9.08
N MET A 6 23.02 1.48 -8.63
CA MET A 6 23.10 2.85 -9.16
C MET A 6 23.49 3.79 -8.03
N VAL A 7 24.38 4.72 -8.34
CA VAL A 7 24.83 5.77 -7.41
C VAL A 7 24.47 7.12 -8.01
N ALA A 8 23.82 7.98 -7.21
CA ALA A 8 23.58 9.38 -7.55
C ALA A 8 24.45 10.28 -6.68
N ASP A 9 25.25 11.13 -7.31
CA ASP A 9 26.02 12.19 -6.67
C ASP A 9 25.14 13.45 -6.58
N LEU A 10 24.70 13.77 -5.36
CA LEU A 10 23.81 14.91 -5.10
C LEU A 10 24.56 16.25 -5.18
N GLU A 11 25.89 16.26 -5.03
CA GLU A 11 26.70 17.46 -5.17
C GLU A 11 26.82 17.87 -6.63
N ARG A 12 26.99 16.89 -7.52
CA ARG A 12 27.13 17.10 -8.97
C ARG A 12 25.81 17.30 -9.70
N CYS A 13 24.70 16.79 -9.17
CA CYS A 13 23.41 16.87 -9.84
C CYS A 13 22.93 18.32 -9.96
N VAL A 14 22.73 18.80 -11.20
CA VAL A 14 22.28 20.17 -11.52
C VAL A 14 20.79 20.27 -11.87
N GLY A 15 20.02 19.17 -11.75
CA GLY A 15 18.58 19.20 -12.00
C GLY A 15 18.15 19.36 -13.45
N CYS A 16 19.01 19.11 -14.43
CA CYS A 16 18.75 19.37 -15.86
C CYS A 16 17.67 18.50 -16.50
N GLN A 17 17.18 17.44 -15.83
CA GLN A 17 16.17 16.47 -16.30
C GLN A 17 16.57 15.64 -17.55
N THR A 18 17.81 15.72 -18.04
CA THR A 18 18.27 14.95 -19.20
C THR A 18 18.09 13.45 -18.98
N CYS A 19 18.37 12.95 -17.77
CA CYS A 19 18.17 11.56 -17.39
C CYS A 19 16.68 11.13 -17.45
N THR A 20 15.74 12.04 -17.14
CA THR A 20 14.30 11.83 -17.26
C THR A 20 13.88 11.71 -18.74
N ALA A 21 14.36 12.63 -19.57
CA ALA A 21 14.08 12.65 -21.00
C ALA A 21 14.66 11.41 -21.72
N ALA A 22 15.92 11.08 -21.43
CA ALA A 22 16.60 9.91 -21.99
C ALA A 22 15.92 8.60 -21.59
N CYS A 23 15.51 8.46 -20.32
CA CYS A 23 14.77 7.30 -19.84
C CYS A 23 13.44 7.16 -20.57
N ARG A 24 12.69 8.26 -20.73
CA ARG A 24 11.42 8.27 -21.46
C ARG A 24 11.60 7.87 -22.92
N HIS A 25 12.59 8.45 -23.61
CA HIS A 25 12.85 8.16 -25.01
C HIS A 25 13.27 6.71 -25.23
N SER A 26 14.20 6.21 -24.42
CA SER A 26 14.73 4.84 -24.54
C SER A 26 13.71 3.76 -24.21
N ASN A 27 12.80 4.03 -23.26
CA ASN A 27 11.84 3.03 -22.76
C ASN A 27 10.40 3.29 -23.27
N ALA A 28 10.17 4.24 -24.16
CA ALA A 28 8.86 4.58 -24.70
C ALA A 28 7.77 4.72 -23.61
N THR A 29 8.10 5.36 -22.47
CA THR A 29 7.12 5.55 -21.40
C THR A 29 6.07 6.57 -21.81
N SER A 30 4.81 6.35 -21.42
CA SER A 30 3.73 7.29 -21.72
C SER A 30 3.97 8.65 -21.06
N PRO A 31 3.38 9.75 -21.58
CA PRO A 31 3.59 11.11 -21.05
C PRO A 31 3.35 11.27 -19.55
N ALA A 32 2.41 10.52 -19.00
CA ALA A 32 2.07 10.57 -17.57
C ALA A 32 3.03 9.74 -16.69
N VAL A 33 4.00 9.01 -17.27
CA VAL A 33 4.85 8.06 -16.55
C VAL A 33 6.31 8.47 -16.63
N GLN A 34 6.93 8.68 -15.48
CA GLN A 34 8.34 9.00 -15.35
C GLN A 34 9.04 7.94 -14.50
N TRP A 35 9.63 6.91 -15.13
CA TRP A 35 10.41 5.89 -14.41
C TRP A 35 11.64 6.46 -13.74
N ARG A 36 12.22 7.50 -14.32
CA ARG A 36 13.27 8.35 -13.76
C ARG A 36 12.72 9.77 -13.67
N LYS A 37 12.84 10.40 -12.51
CA LYS A 37 12.54 11.82 -12.29
C LYS A 37 13.59 12.44 -11.40
N VAL A 38 13.73 13.76 -11.44
CA VAL A 38 14.58 14.50 -10.52
C VAL A 38 13.70 15.38 -9.66
N LEU A 39 13.78 15.19 -8.35
CA LEU A 39 13.11 16.04 -7.38
C LEU A 39 13.91 17.34 -7.22
N ASP A 40 13.20 18.44 -7.06
CA ASP A 40 13.76 19.75 -6.80
C ASP A 40 13.32 20.16 -5.39
N ILE A 41 14.28 20.28 -4.48
CA ILE A 41 14.04 20.52 -3.07
C ILE A 41 14.75 21.80 -2.69
N GLU A 42 13.99 22.78 -2.22
CA GLU A 42 14.51 24.02 -1.64
C GLU A 42 14.40 23.93 -0.12
N VAL A 43 15.52 24.17 0.58
CA VAL A 43 15.64 24.08 2.04
C VAL A 43 16.19 25.39 2.59
N GLY A 44 15.61 25.87 3.67
CA GLY A 44 16.03 27.10 4.34
C GLY A 44 15.09 28.27 4.10
N SER A 45 15.49 29.46 4.60
CA SER A 45 14.78 30.72 4.43
C SER A 45 15.71 31.76 3.87
N TYR A 46 15.22 32.59 2.96
CA TYR A 46 16.02 33.67 2.37
C TYR A 46 16.64 34.57 3.47
N PRO A 47 17.94 34.94 3.39
CA PRO A 47 18.88 34.68 2.28
C PRO A 47 19.59 33.31 2.34
N ASN A 48 19.39 32.51 3.37
CA ASN A 48 20.08 31.22 3.58
C ASN A 48 19.28 30.06 2.97
N VAL A 49 19.19 30.02 1.65
CA VAL A 49 18.46 28.98 0.90
C VAL A 49 19.45 28.03 0.23
N SER A 50 19.21 26.73 0.35
CA SER A 50 19.91 25.69 -0.38
C SER A 50 18.96 24.92 -1.27
N ARG A 51 19.37 24.62 -2.50
CA ARG A 51 18.59 23.87 -3.47
C ARG A 51 19.29 22.57 -3.83
N VAL A 52 18.57 21.44 -3.68
CA VAL A 52 19.10 20.09 -3.89
C VAL A 52 18.27 19.39 -4.96
N PHE A 53 18.94 18.78 -5.92
CA PHE A 53 18.32 17.98 -6.97
C PHE A 53 18.56 16.50 -6.70
N VAL A 54 17.48 15.72 -6.65
CA VAL A 54 17.55 14.31 -6.27
C VAL A 54 16.98 13.43 -7.37
N PRO A 55 17.85 12.71 -8.11
CA PRO A 55 17.38 11.71 -9.06
C PRO A 55 16.72 10.54 -8.33
N VAL A 56 15.48 10.22 -8.66
CA VAL A 56 14.73 9.12 -8.04
C VAL A 56 14.12 8.21 -9.09
N GLY A 57 13.84 6.97 -8.69
CA GLY A 57 13.22 5.94 -9.52
C GLY A 57 13.09 4.63 -8.75
N CYS A 58 12.91 3.51 -9.47
CA CYS A 58 12.92 2.20 -8.83
C CYS A 58 14.27 1.95 -8.16
N GLN A 59 14.22 1.50 -6.92
CA GLN A 59 15.42 1.26 -6.10
C GLN A 59 16.03 -0.13 -6.32
N HIS A 60 15.37 -1.00 -7.08
CA HIS A 60 15.79 -2.41 -7.27
C HIS A 60 16.25 -3.06 -5.96
N CYS A 61 15.36 -2.99 -4.96
CA CYS A 61 15.59 -3.47 -3.60
C CYS A 61 16.03 -4.93 -3.57
N ALA A 62 16.91 -5.31 -2.65
CA ALA A 62 17.28 -6.72 -2.45
C ALA A 62 16.14 -7.50 -1.78
N ASP A 63 15.36 -6.84 -0.89
CA ASP A 63 14.07 -7.36 -0.38
C ASP A 63 12.90 -6.50 -0.90
N PRO A 64 12.40 -6.75 -2.13
CA PRO A 64 11.44 -5.87 -2.76
C PRO A 64 10.00 -6.10 -2.25
N PRO A 65 9.40 -5.18 -1.48
CA PRO A 65 8.04 -5.35 -0.95
C PRO A 65 7.00 -5.52 -2.07
N CYS A 66 7.24 -4.91 -3.22
CA CYS A 66 6.40 -5.04 -4.40
C CYS A 66 6.37 -6.46 -5.02
N MET A 67 7.42 -7.28 -4.81
CA MET A 67 7.44 -8.68 -5.19
C MET A 67 6.66 -9.52 -4.18
N HIS A 68 6.80 -9.23 -2.88
CA HIS A 68 6.09 -9.97 -1.83
C HIS A 68 4.58 -9.85 -1.94
N VAL A 69 4.07 -8.68 -2.30
CA VAL A 69 2.61 -8.49 -2.43
C VAL A 69 2.05 -8.95 -3.78
N CYS A 70 2.86 -9.20 -4.80
CA CYS A 70 2.38 -9.52 -6.14
C CYS A 70 1.66 -10.89 -6.17
N PRO A 71 0.35 -10.95 -6.43
CA PRO A 71 -0.38 -12.19 -6.37
C PRO A 71 -0.13 -13.11 -7.58
N THR A 72 0.30 -12.55 -8.70
CA THR A 72 0.45 -13.28 -9.97
C THR A 72 1.88 -13.70 -10.27
N THR A 73 2.85 -13.39 -9.39
CA THR A 73 4.28 -13.55 -9.65
C THR A 73 4.83 -12.69 -10.81
N ALA A 74 4.05 -11.73 -11.33
CA ALA A 74 4.49 -10.85 -12.41
C ALA A 74 5.71 -10.02 -12.00
N THR A 75 5.77 -9.54 -10.75
CA THR A 75 6.97 -8.88 -10.21
C THR A 75 7.92 -9.94 -9.70
N ARG A 76 9.11 -9.98 -10.27
CA ARG A 76 10.19 -10.93 -9.94
C ARG A 76 11.50 -10.20 -9.75
N GLN A 77 12.43 -10.83 -9.04
CA GLN A 77 13.83 -10.41 -8.96
C GLN A 77 14.69 -11.40 -9.75
N ARG A 78 15.57 -10.89 -10.58
CA ARG A 78 16.58 -11.65 -11.31
C ARG A 78 17.73 -12.01 -10.36
N ALA A 79 18.57 -12.95 -10.77
CA ALA A 79 19.76 -13.37 -10.01
C ALA A 79 20.78 -12.23 -9.83
N ASP A 80 20.77 -11.25 -10.73
CA ASP A 80 21.63 -10.06 -10.70
C ASP A 80 21.02 -8.88 -9.90
N GLY A 81 19.93 -9.13 -9.14
CA GLY A 81 19.27 -8.15 -8.30
C GLY A 81 18.27 -7.24 -9.01
N ILE A 82 18.18 -7.27 -10.34
CA ILE A 82 17.20 -6.46 -11.08
C ILE A 82 15.79 -6.96 -10.81
N VAL A 83 14.92 -6.06 -10.32
CA VAL A 83 13.49 -6.36 -10.19
C VAL A 83 12.80 -6.09 -11.52
N THR A 84 12.06 -7.05 -12.05
CA THR A 84 11.36 -7.00 -13.33
C THR A 84 9.84 -7.15 -13.16
N ILE A 85 9.09 -6.88 -14.22
CA ILE A 85 7.65 -7.15 -14.32
C ILE A 85 7.41 -7.92 -15.62
N ASP A 86 6.75 -9.04 -15.49
CA ASP A 86 6.20 -9.79 -16.62
C ASP A 86 4.81 -9.21 -16.94
N TYR A 87 4.70 -8.51 -18.07
CA TYR A 87 3.47 -7.83 -18.48
C TYR A 87 2.37 -8.79 -18.92
N ASP A 88 2.70 -10.03 -19.29
CA ASP A 88 1.74 -11.02 -19.77
C ASP A 88 0.92 -11.65 -18.66
N ILE A 89 1.52 -11.75 -17.46
CA ILE A 89 0.83 -12.31 -16.29
C ILE A 89 0.39 -11.24 -15.29
N CYS A 90 0.74 -9.98 -15.50
CA CYS A 90 0.29 -8.88 -14.66
C CYS A 90 -1.21 -8.62 -14.87
N ILE A 91 -1.96 -8.54 -13.76
CA ILE A 91 -3.41 -8.25 -13.75
C ILE A 91 -3.74 -6.77 -13.55
N GLY A 92 -2.75 -5.93 -13.22
CA GLY A 92 -2.98 -4.50 -12.97
C GLY A 92 -3.77 -4.19 -11.69
N CYS A 93 -3.59 -4.96 -10.62
CA CYS A 93 -4.28 -4.74 -9.34
C CYS A 93 -3.75 -3.55 -8.53
N ALA A 94 -2.62 -2.96 -8.93
CA ALA A 94 -1.92 -1.85 -8.26
C ALA A 94 -1.41 -2.15 -6.83
N TYR A 95 -1.43 -3.41 -6.36
CA TYR A 95 -0.97 -3.74 -5.02
C TYR A 95 0.54 -3.44 -4.84
N CYS A 96 1.34 -3.70 -5.87
CA CYS A 96 2.77 -3.38 -5.86
C CYS A 96 3.08 -1.88 -5.83
N GLU A 97 2.14 -1.02 -6.25
CA GLU A 97 2.28 0.43 -6.17
C GLU A 97 2.10 0.93 -4.75
N VAL A 98 1.01 0.55 -4.07
CA VAL A 98 0.78 0.93 -2.66
C VAL A 98 1.79 0.28 -1.71
N ALA A 99 2.44 -0.81 -2.12
CA ALA A 99 3.50 -1.46 -1.36
C ALA A 99 4.88 -0.80 -1.56
N CYS A 100 5.07 0.02 -2.60
CA CYS A 100 6.36 0.64 -2.89
C CYS A 100 6.58 1.93 -2.09
N PRO A 101 7.56 1.97 -1.16
CA PRO A 101 7.83 3.19 -0.40
C PRO A 101 8.44 4.32 -1.26
N TYR A 102 8.95 4.00 -2.43
CA TYR A 102 9.70 4.91 -3.31
C TYR A 102 8.85 5.53 -4.42
N GLN A 103 7.54 5.28 -4.46
CA GLN A 103 6.62 5.79 -5.49
C GLN A 103 7.14 5.51 -6.92
N ALA A 104 7.76 4.35 -7.11
CA ALA A 104 8.45 4.00 -8.34
C ALA A 104 7.69 3.01 -9.22
N ARG A 105 6.36 2.89 -9.00
CA ARG A 105 5.48 2.04 -9.79
C ARG A 105 4.30 2.84 -10.28
N PHE A 106 3.91 2.57 -11.51
CA PHE A 106 2.88 3.32 -12.22
C PHE A 106 1.90 2.34 -12.85
N LEU A 107 0.63 2.70 -12.85
CA LEU A 107 -0.42 1.99 -13.57
C LEU A 107 -1.05 2.97 -14.57
N VAL A 108 -1.07 2.62 -15.84
CA VAL A 108 -1.72 3.41 -16.89
C VAL A 108 -2.95 2.63 -17.35
N GLU A 109 -4.13 3.10 -16.96
CA GLU A 109 -5.40 2.42 -17.29
C GLU A 109 -5.79 2.59 -18.76
N LYS A 110 -5.46 3.75 -19.35
CA LYS A 110 -5.75 4.10 -20.74
C LYS A 110 -4.53 4.75 -21.39
N PRO A 111 -4.34 4.59 -22.71
CA PRO A 111 -3.31 5.33 -23.42
C PRO A 111 -3.46 6.83 -23.18
N HIS A 112 -2.35 7.50 -22.95
CA HIS A 112 -2.28 8.94 -22.76
C HIS A 112 -1.25 9.52 -23.71
N PHE A 113 -1.60 10.61 -24.40
CA PHE A 113 -0.76 11.28 -25.39
C PHE A 113 -0.47 12.72 -24.96
N ALA A 114 0.70 13.25 -25.31
CA ALA A 114 1.21 14.52 -24.78
C ALA A 114 0.31 15.72 -25.15
N TYR A 115 -0.29 15.69 -26.33
CA TYR A 115 -1.09 16.79 -26.88
C TYR A 115 -2.60 16.49 -26.97
N GLY A 116 -3.07 15.48 -26.24
CA GLY A 116 -4.47 15.03 -26.24
C GLY A 116 -4.79 14.11 -27.41
N PRO A 117 -4.85 14.55 -28.68
CA PRO A 117 -4.97 13.65 -29.83
C PRO A 117 -3.70 12.81 -30.00
N ALA A 118 -3.89 11.55 -30.42
CA ALA A 118 -2.76 10.67 -30.71
C ALA A 118 -2.01 11.16 -31.96
N MET A 119 -0.73 11.47 -31.81
CA MET A 119 0.15 11.73 -32.96
C MET A 119 0.73 10.41 -33.47
N GLN A 120 0.97 10.33 -34.78
CA GLN A 120 1.46 9.10 -35.42
C GLN A 120 2.73 8.55 -34.72
N ASN A 121 3.72 9.40 -34.47
CA ASN A 121 4.97 9.00 -33.80
C ASN A 121 4.76 8.51 -32.35
N GLU A 122 3.74 9.00 -31.64
CA GLU A 122 3.39 8.52 -30.30
C GLU A 122 2.72 7.16 -30.36
N VAL A 123 1.85 6.93 -31.35
CA VAL A 123 1.16 5.65 -31.55
C VAL A 123 2.16 4.55 -31.92
N GLU A 124 3.07 4.83 -32.87
CA GLU A 124 4.08 3.88 -33.32
C GLU A 124 5.04 3.43 -32.19
N ARG A 125 5.31 4.32 -31.23
CA ARG A 125 6.19 4.03 -30.08
C ARG A 125 5.46 3.55 -28.82
N ALA A 126 4.13 3.72 -28.77
CA ALA A 126 3.35 3.34 -27.59
C ALA A 126 3.39 1.82 -27.37
N ASP A 127 3.89 1.39 -26.23
CA ASP A 127 3.85 -0.01 -25.82
C ASP A 127 2.47 -0.35 -25.25
N THR A 128 1.61 -0.90 -26.07
CA THR A 128 0.23 -1.29 -25.71
C THR A 128 0.18 -2.43 -24.68
N ALA A 129 1.25 -3.24 -24.58
CA ALA A 129 1.36 -4.28 -23.57
C ALA A 129 1.40 -3.71 -22.16
N ARG A 130 1.85 -2.45 -22.00
CA ARG A 130 1.94 -1.74 -20.73
C ARG A 130 0.66 -1.04 -20.27
N VAL A 131 -0.41 -1.03 -21.08
CA VAL A 131 -1.70 -0.47 -20.68
C VAL A 131 -2.45 -1.47 -19.80
N GLY A 132 -3.01 -1.02 -18.68
CA GLY A 132 -3.72 -1.85 -17.70
C GLY A 132 -2.82 -2.76 -16.85
N VAL A 133 -1.50 -2.54 -16.87
CA VAL A 133 -0.51 -3.29 -16.07
C VAL A 133 0.44 -2.34 -15.35
N ALA A 134 1.07 -2.82 -14.28
CA ALA A 134 2.06 -2.03 -13.55
C ALA A 134 3.35 -1.86 -14.35
N GLN A 135 3.96 -0.68 -14.26
CA GLN A 135 5.22 -0.33 -14.94
C GLN A 135 6.22 0.24 -13.94
N LYS A 136 7.50 0.09 -14.23
CA LYS A 136 8.60 0.70 -13.46
C LYS A 136 9.92 0.69 -14.24
N CYS A 137 10.92 1.40 -13.74
CA CYS A 137 12.29 1.32 -14.22
C CYS A 137 12.82 -0.15 -14.19
N THR A 138 13.49 -0.57 -15.25
CA THR A 138 14.09 -1.90 -15.42
C THR A 138 15.62 -1.86 -15.28
N PHE A 139 16.23 -0.73 -14.93
CA PHE A 139 17.65 -0.44 -15.14
C PHE A 139 18.10 -0.58 -16.60
N CYS A 140 17.15 -0.52 -17.54
CA CYS A 140 17.39 -0.83 -18.96
C CYS A 140 18.02 -2.23 -19.14
N SER A 141 17.38 -3.26 -18.55
CA SER A 141 17.86 -4.65 -18.55
C SER A 141 18.18 -5.17 -19.94
N ASP A 142 17.44 -4.75 -20.96
CA ASP A 142 17.70 -5.04 -22.38
C ASP A 142 19.09 -4.55 -22.83
N ARG A 143 19.50 -3.36 -22.38
CA ARG A 143 20.85 -2.83 -22.70
C ARG A 143 21.94 -3.55 -21.92
N ILE A 144 21.66 -3.90 -20.66
CA ILE A 144 22.61 -4.65 -19.80
C ILE A 144 22.82 -6.05 -20.39
N ASP A 145 21.73 -6.74 -20.73
CA ASP A 145 21.78 -8.09 -21.31
C ASP A 145 22.52 -8.08 -22.65
N PHE A 146 22.19 -7.13 -23.53
CA PHE A 146 22.95 -6.91 -24.78
C PHE A 146 24.45 -6.69 -24.51
N GLY A 147 24.79 -5.90 -23.49
CA GLY A 147 26.18 -5.65 -23.12
C GLY A 147 26.91 -6.92 -22.70
N ILE A 148 26.31 -7.70 -21.82
CA ILE A 148 26.89 -8.96 -21.32
C ILE A 148 27.11 -9.94 -22.48
N GLU A 149 26.12 -10.10 -23.36
CA GLU A 149 26.21 -10.98 -24.54
C GLU A 149 27.30 -10.57 -25.54
N ASN A 150 27.62 -9.28 -25.61
CA ASN A 150 28.62 -8.73 -26.53
C ASN A 150 29.98 -8.38 -25.86
N GLY A 151 30.19 -8.82 -24.62
CA GLY A 151 31.44 -8.56 -23.89
C GLY A 151 31.68 -7.09 -23.53
N LEU A 152 30.63 -6.27 -23.46
CA LEU A 152 30.68 -4.88 -23.04
C LEU A 152 30.48 -4.78 -21.52
N THR A 153 31.02 -3.73 -20.91
CA THR A 153 30.92 -3.50 -19.47
C THR A 153 29.81 -2.51 -19.14
N PRO A 154 28.64 -2.96 -18.59
CA PRO A 154 27.58 -2.06 -18.15
C PRO A 154 28.08 -1.05 -17.11
N GLY A 155 27.79 0.23 -17.37
CA GLY A 155 28.29 1.34 -16.54
C GLY A 155 29.52 2.04 -17.10
N LEU A 156 30.25 1.42 -18.03
CA LEU A 156 31.38 2.02 -18.76
C LEU A 156 31.06 2.19 -20.25
N ASP A 157 30.58 1.13 -20.89
CA ASP A 157 30.22 1.18 -22.30
C ASP A 157 28.85 1.87 -22.52
N PRO A 158 28.76 2.90 -23.37
CA PRO A 158 27.50 3.62 -23.59
C PRO A 158 26.35 2.75 -24.10
N ARG A 159 26.62 1.69 -24.86
CA ARG A 159 25.60 0.80 -25.44
C ARG A 159 24.98 -0.15 -24.39
N SER A 160 25.75 -0.52 -23.36
CA SER A 160 25.34 -1.43 -22.29
C SER A 160 24.90 -0.70 -21.02
N THR A 161 25.14 0.59 -20.92
CA THR A 161 24.83 1.42 -19.75
C THR A 161 23.38 1.91 -19.79
N PRO A 162 22.66 1.98 -18.63
CA PRO A 162 21.30 2.54 -18.58
C PRO A 162 21.24 3.94 -19.21
N ALA A 163 20.19 4.20 -20.00
CA ALA A 163 20.07 5.44 -20.78
C ALA A 163 20.17 6.71 -19.91
N CYS A 164 19.63 6.69 -18.70
CA CYS A 164 19.68 7.84 -17.79
C CYS A 164 21.08 8.12 -17.25
N VAL A 165 21.92 7.08 -17.09
CA VAL A 165 23.32 7.22 -16.68
C VAL A 165 24.14 7.74 -17.85
N ASN A 166 24.04 7.07 -19.00
CA ASN A 166 24.79 7.43 -20.20
C ASN A 166 24.53 8.86 -20.71
N SER A 167 23.36 9.42 -20.41
CA SER A 167 22.97 10.78 -20.81
C SER A 167 23.24 11.86 -19.75
N CYS A 168 23.82 11.50 -18.60
CA CYS A 168 24.02 12.46 -17.52
C CYS A 168 25.15 13.45 -17.83
N ILE A 169 24.77 14.69 -18.19
CA ILE A 169 25.74 15.73 -18.59
C ILE A 169 26.66 16.19 -17.46
N ALA A 170 26.22 16.02 -16.20
CA ALA A 170 26.98 16.40 -15.01
C ALA A 170 27.79 15.21 -14.43
N ASP A 171 27.73 14.03 -15.06
CA ASP A 171 28.30 12.79 -14.55
C ASP A 171 27.94 12.57 -13.06
N ALA A 172 26.65 12.80 -12.74
CA ALA A 172 26.09 12.65 -11.40
C ALA A 172 25.39 11.30 -11.17
N LEU A 173 25.24 10.49 -12.23
CA LEU A 173 24.66 9.16 -12.14
C LEU A 173 25.68 8.12 -12.58
N HIS A 174 25.92 7.12 -11.74
CA HIS A 174 26.82 6.01 -12.01
C HIS A 174 26.07 4.70 -11.89
N PHE A 175 26.52 3.69 -12.65
CA PHE A 175 25.94 2.35 -12.65
C PHE A 175 27.06 1.31 -12.74
N GLY A 176 26.91 0.18 -12.07
CA GLY A 176 27.88 -0.90 -12.11
C GLY A 176 27.53 -2.07 -11.20
N ASP A 177 28.39 -3.08 -11.18
CA ASP A 177 28.28 -4.22 -10.29
C ASP A 177 28.81 -3.86 -8.90
N ALA A 178 27.96 -3.90 -7.88
CA ALA A 178 28.36 -3.60 -6.50
C ALA A 178 29.18 -4.74 -5.85
N ASP A 179 29.10 -5.95 -6.39
CA ASP A 179 29.88 -7.11 -5.92
C ASP A 179 31.29 -7.19 -6.59
N ASP A 180 31.52 -6.45 -7.69
CA ASP A 180 32.86 -6.32 -8.28
C ASP A 180 33.63 -5.19 -7.58
N PRO A 181 34.73 -5.49 -6.85
CA PRO A 181 35.52 -4.48 -6.14
C PRO A 181 36.18 -3.45 -7.07
N ASN A 182 36.34 -3.77 -8.35
CA ASN A 182 36.98 -2.90 -9.34
C ASN A 182 35.99 -2.02 -10.10
N SER A 183 34.69 -2.23 -9.90
CA SER A 183 33.67 -1.41 -10.55
C SER A 183 33.73 0.05 -10.09
N ASN A 184 33.27 0.96 -10.97
CA ASN A 184 33.16 2.39 -10.65
C ASN A 184 32.25 2.64 -9.43
N VAL A 185 31.14 1.89 -9.31
CA VAL A 185 30.19 2.00 -8.21
C VAL A 185 30.81 1.54 -6.90
N SER A 186 31.47 0.38 -6.87
CA SER A 186 32.13 -0.13 -5.67
C SER A 186 33.25 0.80 -5.19
N ARG A 187 34.00 1.42 -6.12
CA ARG A 187 35.01 2.42 -5.79
C ARG A 187 34.38 3.66 -5.14
N LEU A 188 33.34 4.23 -5.76
CA LEU A 188 32.64 5.41 -5.21
C LEU A 188 32.07 5.15 -3.81
N LEU A 189 31.47 3.98 -3.59
CA LEU A 189 30.90 3.60 -2.29
C LEU A 189 31.95 3.35 -1.20
N ARG A 190 33.21 3.01 -1.58
CA ARG A 190 34.34 2.92 -0.64
C ARG A 190 34.95 4.28 -0.33
N GLU A 191 35.02 5.16 -1.31
CA GLU A 191 35.68 6.46 -1.18
C GLU A 191 34.78 7.51 -0.51
N GLN A 192 33.47 7.45 -0.73
CA GLN A 192 32.52 8.46 -0.28
C GLN A 192 31.40 7.91 0.60
N LYS A 193 30.99 8.72 1.57
CA LYS A 193 29.82 8.42 2.39
C LYS A 193 28.56 8.38 1.54
N SER A 194 27.77 7.37 1.76
CA SER A 194 26.52 7.18 1.05
C SER A 194 25.37 6.87 1.98
N PHE A 195 24.16 7.18 1.56
CA PHE A 195 22.95 6.76 2.22
C PHE A 195 21.99 6.12 1.22
N ARG A 196 21.01 5.39 1.73
CA ARG A 196 19.90 4.82 0.96
C ARG A 196 18.59 5.40 1.48
N MET A 197 17.70 5.78 0.58
CA MET A 197 16.42 6.34 0.93
C MET A 197 15.54 5.30 1.63
N HIS A 198 14.91 5.67 2.75
CA HIS A 198 14.05 4.79 3.54
C HIS A 198 14.69 3.46 3.95
N ALA A 199 15.98 3.49 4.31
CA ALA A 199 16.72 2.31 4.77
C ALA A 199 16.08 1.64 6.00
N GLU A 200 15.38 2.42 6.83
CA GLU A 200 14.65 1.97 8.03
C GLU A 200 13.53 0.95 7.71
N LEU A 201 13.10 0.85 6.45
CA LEU A 201 12.06 -0.10 6.04
C LEU A 201 12.60 -1.51 5.74
N GLY A 202 13.92 -1.72 5.81
CA GLY A 202 14.55 -3.02 5.61
C GLY A 202 14.41 -3.58 4.19
N THR A 203 14.22 -2.72 3.18
CA THR A 203 14.05 -3.15 1.78
C THR A 203 15.36 -3.32 1.04
N ASP A 204 16.48 -2.90 1.64
CA ASP A 204 17.83 -2.94 1.09
C ASP A 204 17.92 -2.42 -0.36
N PRO A 205 17.76 -1.08 -0.57
CA PRO A 205 17.79 -0.47 -1.91
C PRO A 205 19.13 -0.66 -2.63
N GLY A 206 19.11 -0.99 -3.92
CA GLY A 206 20.28 -1.00 -4.81
C GLY A 206 20.60 0.38 -5.40
N PHE A 207 19.94 1.43 -4.95
CA PHE A 207 20.19 2.81 -5.35
C PHE A 207 20.76 3.60 -4.17
N HIS A 208 21.99 4.12 -4.32
CA HIS A 208 22.73 4.84 -3.31
C HIS A 208 22.82 6.32 -3.67
N TYR A 209 22.97 7.17 -2.64
CA TYR A 209 23.16 8.59 -2.76
C TYR A 209 24.43 8.99 -2.05
N ILE A 210 25.38 9.62 -2.78
CA ILE A 210 26.58 10.25 -2.23
C ILE A 210 26.38 11.77 -2.19
N TYR A 211 27.05 12.45 -1.26
CA TYR A 211 26.81 13.86 -0.97
C TYR A 211 28.09 14.68 -0.71
N GLY A 212 29.20 14.23 -1.31
CA GLY A 212 30.48 14.97 -1.32
C GLY A 212 31.31 14.87 -0.03
N LYS A 213 31.07 13.83 0.80
CA LYS A 213 31.88 13.57 2.00
C LYS A 213 32.69 12.29 1.85
N PRO A 214 34.03 12.36 2.02
CA PRO A 214 34.89 11.19 2.09
C PRO A 214 34.55 10.27 3.27
N ASN A 215 34.79 8.97 3.14
CA ASN A 215 34.48 7.98 4.18
C ASN A 215 35.34 8.10 5.44
N ASP A 216 36.52 8.65 5.34
CA ASP A 216 37.48 8.86 6.42
C ASP A 216 37.16 10.08 7.32
N THR A 217 36.17 10.88 6.96
CA THR A 217 35.71 12.02 7.80
C THR A 217 34.82 11.53 8.95
N GLU A 218 35.16 11.91 10.20
CA GLU A 218 34.26 11.68 11.33
C GLU A 218 32.95 12.47 11.14
N GLU A 219 31.82 11.77 11.24
CA GLU A 219 30.51 12.39 11.39
C GLU A 219 30.00 12.15 12.78
N ALA A 220 29.56 13.23 13.45
CA ALA A 220 28.63 13.07 14.55
C ALA A 220 27.45 12.26 14.05
N SER A 221 27.11 11.17 14.73
CA SER A 221 26.00 10.26 14.39
C SER A 221 24.78 11.09 13.97
N ALA A 222 24.49 11.10 12.67
CA ALA A 222 23.29 11.76 12.17
C ALA A 222 22.10 10.96 12.69
N ALA A 223 21.50 11.42 13.77
CA ALA A 223 20.19 10.94 14.18
C ALA A 223 19.27 11.03 12.95
N VAL A 224 18.45 10.00 12.73
CA VAL A 224 17.34 10.06 11.75
C VAL A 224 16.70 11.45 11.90
N PRO A 225 16.54 12.23 10.81
CA PRO A 225 16.13 13.60 10.91
C PRO A 225 14.89 13.73 11.77
N SER A 226 15.01 14.32 12.92
CA SER A 226 13.85 14.71 13.69
C SER A 226 13.18 15.81 12.86
N ILE A 227 11.89 15.67 12.66
CA ILE A 227 11.03 16.58 11.89
C ILE A 227 11.09 18.03 12.43
N ALA A 228 11.71 18.22 13.61
CA ALA A 228 11.83 19.48 14.31
C ALA A 228 12.76 20.52 13.65
N SER A 229 13.62 20.15 12.71
CA SER A 229 14.62 21.05 12.14
C SER A 229 14.20 21.74 10.84
N VAL A 230 12.97 21.50 10.34
CA VAL A 230 12.49 22.10 9.09
C VAL A 230 11.42 23.14 9.38
N ALA A 231 11.79 24.21 10.09
CA ALA A 231 10.97 25.41 10.22
C ALA A 231 11.39 26.41 9.13
N GLY A 232 10.88 26.22 7.93
CA GLY A 232 10.98 27.13 6.81
C GLY A 232 9.93 26.76 5.78
N GLU A 233 9.33 27.75 5.11
CA GLU A 233 8.41 27.47 4.00
C GLU A 233 9.14 26.69 2.92
N MET A 234 8.88 25.38 2.86
CA MET A 234 9.49 24.48 1.91
C MET A 234 8.59 24.37 0.68
N ARG A 235 8.98 24.96 -0.43
CA ARG A 235 8.30 24.76 -1.72
C ARG A 235 8.77 23.46 -2.35
N THR A 236 8.09 22.35 -2.02
CA THR A 236 8.45 21.02 -2.48
C THR A 236 7.33 20.44 -3.35
N ARG A 237 7.39 20.65 -4.65
CA ARG A 237 6.49 19.94 -5.57
C ARG A 237 6.92 18.48 -5.69
N GLY A 238 6.02 17.54 -5.30
CA GLY A 238 6.21 16.11 -5.50
C GLY A 238 7.10 15.41 -4.49
N VAL A 239 7.56 16.07 -3.44
CA VAL A 239 8.39 15.50 -2.36
C VAL A 239 7.54 15.06 -1.17
N GLU A 240 6.47 15.81 -0.89
CA GLU A 240 5.54 15.51 0.19
C GLU A 240 4.76 14.22 -0.05
N PRO A 241 4.29 13.58 1.05
CA PRO A 241 3.38 12.45 0.95
C PRO A 241 2.13 12.80 0.13
N ALA A 242 1.86 12.02 -0.91
CA ALA A 242 0.68 12.13 -1.75
C ALA A 242 -0.34 11.03 -1.41
N LEU A 243 -1.63 11.34 -1.61
CA LEU A 243 -2.67 10.34 -1.48
C LEU A 243 -2.54 9.33 -2.62
N GLN A 244 -2.65 8.03 -2.30
CA GLN A 244 -2.68 7.00 -3.33
C GLN A 244 -3.99 7.10 -4.16
N GLU A 245 -3.94 6.80 -5.47
CA GLU A 245 -5.05 7.04 -6.39
C GLU A 245 -5.74 5.75 -6.84
N HIS A 246 -4.99 4.64 -6.89
CA HIS A 246 -5.49 3.41 -7.52
C HIS A 246 -6.43 2.58 -6.63
N TRP A 247 -6.26 2.59 -5.31
CA TRP A 247 -7.17 1.89 -4.40
C TRP A 247 -8.30 2.83 -3.97
N ASN A 248 -9.25 3.04 -4.90
CA ASN A 248 -10.41 3.91 -4.76
C ASN A 248 -11.59 3.20 -4.06
N TRP A 249 -12.80 3.73 -4.21
CA TRP A 249 -14.02 3.19 -3.61
C TRP A 249 -14.26 1.70 -3.97
N LYS A 250 -13.83 1.22 -5.15
CA LYS A 250 -13.99 -0.20 -5.54
C LYS A 250 -13.16 -1.12 -4.64
N ALA A 251 -11.93 -0.73 -4.30
CA ALA A 251 -11.11 -1.46 -3.35
C ALA A 251 -11.70 -1.37 -1.93
N ALA A 252 -12.13 -0.17 -1.50
CA ALA A 252 -12.78 0.01 -0.19
C ALA A 252 -14.04 -0.85 -0.04
N SER A 253 -14.84 -0.98 -1.10
CA SER A 253 -16.06 -1.84 -1.10
C SER A 253 -15.72 -3.30 -0.83
N ASN A 254 -14.60 -3.83 -1.34
CA ASN A 254 -14.18 -5.19 -1.02
C ASN A 254 -13.89 -5.37 0.49
N PHE A 255 -13.19 -4.42 1.11
CA PHE A 255 -12.93 -4.47 2.56
C PHE A 255 -14.21 -4.31 3.40
N ILE A 256 -15.16 -3.49 2.94
CA ILE A 256 -16.46 -3.30 3.61
C ILE A 256 -17.30 -4.55 3.47
N CYS A 257 -17.59 -4.98 2.25
CA CYS A 257 -18.45 -6.14 1.98
C CYS A 257 -17.84 -7.44 2.53
N GLY A 258 -16.51 -7.61 2.39
CA GLY A 258 -15.80 -8.76 2.95
C GLY A 258 -15.95 -8.82 4.46
N GLY A 259 -15.72 -7.72 5.19
CA GLY A 259 -15.84 -7.70 6.64
C GLY A 259 -17.28 -7.86 7.12
N VAL A 260 -18.22 -7.13 6.52
CA VAL A 260 -19.66 -7.23 6.83
C VAL A 260 -20.16 -8.65 6.57
N GLY A 261 -19.91 -9.18 5.37
CA GLY A 261 -20.43 -10.49 4.96
C GLY A 261 -19.82 -11.64 5.76
N THR A 262 -18.51 -11.65 5.97
CA THR A 262 -17.87 -12.72 6.78
C THR A 262 -18.27 -12.63 8.24
N GLY A 263 -18.36 -11.44 8.82
CA GLY A 263 -18.87 -11.25 10.18
C GLY A 263 -20.33 -11.71 10.33
N LEU A 264 -21.21 -11.33 9.39
CA LEU A 264 -22.61 -11.80 9.37
C LEU A 264 -22.69 -13.33 9.25
N PHE A 265 -21.86 -13.94 8.40
CA PHE A 265 -21.82 -15.40 8.25
C PHE A 265 -21.43 -16.10 9.54
N VAL A 266 -20.41 -15.58 10.26
CA VAL A 266 -19.97 -16.15 11.54
C VAL A 266 -21.11 -16.15 12.56
N PHE A 267 -21.83 -15.03 12.73
CA PHE A 267 -23.00 -14.98 13.62
C PHE A 267 -24.09 -15.97 13.17
N THR A 268 -24.39 -16.01 11.88
CA THR A 268 -25.37 -16.93 11.31
C THR A 268 -25.00 -18.40 11.56
N ALA A 269 -23.74 -18.75 11.36
CA ALA A 269 -23.26 -20.12 11.57
C ALA A 269 -23.38 -20.53 13.04
N PHE A 270 -22.92 -19.69 13.99
CA PHE A 270 -22.99 -20.04 15.42
C PHE A 270 -24.42 -20.10 15.96
N VAL A 271 -25.28 -19.15 15.60
CA VAL A 271 -26.68 -19.19 16.03
C VAL A 271 -27.43 -20.31 15.30
N GLY A 272 -27.10 -20.57 14.05
CA GLY A 272 -27.68 -21.64 13.23
C GLY A 272 -27.42 -23.05 13.74
N LEU A 273 -26.39 -23.27 14.57
CA LEU A 273 -26.17 -24.56 15.24
C LEU A 273 -27.37 -24.99 16.10
N HIS A 274 -28.11 -24.04 16.67
CA HIS A 274 -29.25 -24.29 17.55
C HIS A 274 -30.60 -23.84 16.93
N TYR A 275 -30.54 -22.91 15.99
CA TYR A 275 -31.68 -22.28 15.33
C TYR A 275 -31.53 -22.34 13.80
N PRO A 276 -31.82 -23.49 13.15
CA PRO A 276 -31.58 -23.68 11.71
C PRO A 276 -32.28 -22.66 10.80
N GLN A 277 -33.38 -22.05 11.25
CA GLN A 277 -34.13 -21.05 10.48
C GLN A 277 -33.32 -19.81 10.11
N VAL A 278 -32.26 -19.49 10.85
CA VAL A 278 -31.40 -18.32 10.53
C VAL A 278 -30.38 -18.63 9.43
N LEU A 279 -30.19 -19.89 9.04
CA LEU A 279 -29.19 -20.25 8.03
C LEU A 279 -29.46 -19.57 6.69
N SER A 280 -30.71 -19.18 6.41
CA SER A 280 -31.06 -18.38 5.23
C SER A 280 -30.31 -17.05 5.16
N LEU A 281 -29.97 -16.42 6.31
CA LEU A 281 -29.17 -15.19 6.38
C LEU A 281 -27.71 -15.43 5.90
N GLY A 282 -27.23 -16.67 5.98
CA GLY A 282 -25.91 -17.05 5.48
C GLY A 282 -25.78 -16.83 3.98
N PHE A 283 -26.86 -17.07 3.20
CA PHE A 283 -26.83 -16.78 1.75
C PHE A 283 -26.73 -15.28 1.48
N VAL A 284 -27.36 -14.44 2.31
CA VAL A 284 -27.21 -12.96 2.24
C VAL A 284 -25.78 -12.59 2.54
N ALA A 285 -25.17 -13.20 3.57
CA ALA A 285 -23.78 -12.98 3.93
C ALA A 285 -22.82 -13.34 2.77
N LEU A 286 -23.01 -14.49 2.13
CA LEU A 286 -22.26 -14.91 0.95
C LEU A 286 -22.45 -13.93 -0.22
N ALA A 287 -23.67 -13.50 -0.48
CA ALA A 287 -23.97 -12.53 -1.54
C ALA A 287 -23.25 -11.17 -1.31
N ILE A 288 -23.14 -10.71 -0.06
CA ILE A 288 -22.41 -9.49 0.29
C ILE A 288 -20.90 -9.67 -0.01
N VAL A 289 -20.29 -10.79 0.40
CA VAL A 289 -18.86 -11.05 0.10
C VAL A 289 -18.65 -11.14 -1.41
N ALA A 290 -19.51 -11.87 -2.12
CA ALA A 290 -19.45 -12.02 -3.58
C ALA A 290 -19.57 -10.65 -4.29
N LEU A 291 -20.44 -9.76 -3.81
CA LEU A 291 -20.57 -8.39 -4.32
C LEU A 291 -19.26 -7.61 -4.18
N GLY A 292 -18.61 -7.67 -3.01
CA GLY A 292 -17.32 -7.01 -2.78
C GLY A 292 -16.24 -7.49 -3.74
N LEU A 293 -16.11 -8.80 -3.91
CA LEU A 293 -15.15 -9.41 -4.85
C LEU A 293 -15.48 -9.06 -6.30
N SER A 294 -16.76 -9.03 -6.68
CA SER A 294 -17.20 -8.65 -8.03
C SER A 294 -16.86 -7.19 -8.36
N ILE A 295 -17.09 -6.28 -7.40
CA ILE A 295 -16.69 -4.87 -7.55
C ILE A 295 -15.16 -4.74 -7.68
N LEU A 296 -14.39 -5.54 -6.95
CA LEU A 296 -12.93 -5.57 -7.05
C LEU A 296 -12.46 -6.03 -8.45
N LEU A 297 -13.13 -7.00 -9.07
CA LEU A 297 -12.82 -7.44 -10.45
C LEU A 297 -12.93 -6.29 -11.46
N LEU A 298 -13.87 -5.36 -11.25
CA LEU A 298 -14.05 -4.18 -12.12
C LEU A 298 -12.92 -3.15 -11.98
N LYS A 299 -12.03 -3.32 -11.00
CA LYS A 299 -10.87 -2.46 -10.77
C LYS A 299 -9.61 -2.99 -11.46
N ILE A 300 -9.54 -4.28 -11.71
CA ILE A 300 -8.35 -4.94 -12.28
C ILE A 300 -8.16 -4.48 -13.72
N GLY A 301 -6.94 -4.01 -14.05
CA GLY A 301 -6.62 -3.49 -15.39
C GLY A 301 -6.72 -4.54 -16.50
N ARG A 302 -6.55 -5.83 -16.16
CA ARG A 302 -6.66 -6.98 -17.09
C ARG A 302 -7.56 -8.06 -16.47
N PRO A 303 -8.89 -7.88 -16.41
CA PRO A 303 -9.81 -8.74 -15.65
C PRO A 303 -9.83 -10.20 -16.12
N LEU A 304 -9.64 -10.47 -17.40
CA LEU A 304 -9.59 -11.85 -17.93
C LEU A 304 -8.40 -12.67 -17.40
N ARG A 305 -7.40 -12.01 -16.81
CA ARG A 305 -6.24 -12.65 -16.20
C ARG A 305 -6.41 -12.91 -14.70
N PHE A 306 -7.60 -12.68 -14.13
CA PHE A 306 -7.82 -12.74 -12.68
C PHE A 306 -7.42 -14.08 -12.05
N ILE A 307 -7.53 -15.17 -12.79
CA ILE A 307 -7.16 -16.52 -12.32
C ILE A 307 -5.68 -16.59 -11.86
N TYR A 308 -4.82 -15.71 -12.38
CA TYR A 308 -3.42 -15.67 -11.99
C TYR A 308 -3.22 -15.17 -10.55
N VAL A 309 -4.27 -14.63 -9.90
CA VAL A 309 -4.22 -14.25 -8.48
C VAL A 309 -3.87 -15.43 -7.57
N LEU A 310 -4.11 -16.67 -7.99
CA LEU A 310 -3.87 -17.89 -7.21
C LEU A 310 -2.41 -18.36 -7.19
N ARG A 311 -1.48 -17.67 -7.89
CA ARG A 311 -0.12 -18.19 -8.15
C ARG A 311 0.87 -18.05 -6.97
N GLN A 312 0.65 -17.12 -6.02
CA GLN A 312 1.67 -16.74 -5.02
C GLN A 312 1.18 -16.89 -3.55
N PRO A 313 0.71 -18.07 -3.11
CA PRO A 313 0.18 -18.22 -1.75
C PRO A 313 1.24 -18.10 -0.65
N GLN A 314 2.53 -18.36 -0.97
CA GLN A 314 3.62 -18.30 0.00
C GLN A 314 3.91 -16.88 0.48
N ARG A 315 3.71 -15.86 -0.36
CA ARG A 315 4.10 -14.47 -0.08
C ARG A 315 2.92 -13.49 -0.06
N SER A 316 1.99 -13.58 -1.01
CA SER A 316 0.93 -12.60 -1.19
C SER A 316 -0.33 -12.91 -0.37
N TRP A 317 -0.72 -11.99 0.48
CA TRP A 317 -1.96 -12.09 1.25
C TRP A 317 -3.21 -11.99 0.37
N MET A 318 -3.17 -11.27 -0.74
CA MET A 318 -4.25 -11.25 -1.73
C MET A 318 -4.46 -12.64 -2.36
N THR A 319 -3.39 -13.40 -2.59
CA THR A 319 -3.50 -14.79 -3.04
C THR A 319 -4.10 -15.70 -1.97
N ARG A 320 -3.69 -15.51 -0.70
CA ARG A 320 -4.27 -16.29 0.42
C ARG A 320 -5.76 -15.99 0.58
N GLU A 321 -6.16 -14.73 0.51
CA GLU A 321 -7.58 -14.33 0.49
C GLU A 321 -8.33 -15.02 -0.65
N ALA A 322 -7.78 -15.05 -1.86
CA ALA A 322 -8.39 -15.70 -3.02
C ALA A 322 -8.54 -17.21 -2.86
N TRP A 323 -7.53 -17.90 -2.31
CA TRP A 323 -7.62 -19.32 -1.98
C TRP A 323 -8.67 -19.59 -0.90
N ILE A 324 -8.69 -18.80 0.15
CA ILE A 324 -9.70 -18.90 1.21
C ILE A 324 -11.09 -18.71 0.61
N ALA A 325 -11.30 -17.69 -0.25
CA ALA A 325 -12.58 -17.49 -0.91
C ALA A 325 -13.00 -18.69 -1.77
N LEU A 326 -12.05 -19.29 -2.52
CA LEU A 326 -12.30 -20.45 -3.37
C LEU A 326 -12.86 -21.65 -2.59
N PHE A 327 -12.39 -21.86 -1.36
CA PHE A 327 -12.91 -22.94 -0.49
C PHE A 327 -14.11 -22.50 0.35
N TYR A 328 -14.14 -21.22 0.76
CA TYR A 328 -15.21 -20.67 1.60
C TYR A 328 -16.58 -20.75 0.93
N PHE A 329 -16.71 -20.31 -0.31
CA PHE A 329 -18.01 -20.27 -0.98
C PHE A 329 -18.66 -21.65 -1.14
N PRO A 330 -17.97 -22.68 -1.67
CA PRO A 330 -18.57 -24.02 -1.78
C PRO A 330 -18.88 -24.64 -0.41
N LEU A 331 -17.94 -24.55 0.54
CA LEU A 331 -18.13 -25.13 1.86
C LEU A 331 -19.28 -24.44 2.62
N ALA A 332 -19.34 -23.11 2.58
CA ALA A 332 -20.41 -22.35 3.24
C ALA A 332 -21.78 -22.64 2.60
N THR A 333 -21.84 -22.71 1.27
CA THR A 333 -23.10 -23.10 0.57
C THR A 333 -23.56 -24.47 0.99
N LEU A 334 -22.68 -25.46 1.01
CA LEU A 334 -22.99 -26.83 1.44
C LEU A 334 -23.40 -26.87 2.92
N ALA A 335 -22.70 -26.12 3.78
CA ALA A 335 -22.98 -26.01 5.21
C ALA A 335 -24.38 -25.44 5.47
N LEU A 336 -24.75 -24.36 4.75
CA LEU A 336 -26.07 -23.73 4.85
C LEU A 336 -27.19 -24.64 4.33
N TRP A 337 -26.91 -25.43 3.27
CA TRP A 337 -27.88 -26.37 2.69
C TRP A 337 -28.14 -27.53 3.60
N THR A 338 -27.08 -28.11 4.16
CA THR A 338 -27.19 -29.37 4.96
C THR A 338 -27.44 -29.09 6.45
N GLY A 339 -27.14 -27.90 6.96
CA GLY A 339 -27.20 -27.58 8.38
C GLY A 339 -26.19 -28.35 9.25
N GLN A 340 -25.22 -29.04 8.65
CA GLN A 340 -24.28 -29.88 9.38
C GLN A 340 -23.31 -29.02 10.24
N PRO A 341 -23.25 -29.24 11.58
CA PRO A 341 -22.45 -28.43 12.49
C PRO A 341 -20.98 -28.34 12.12
N VAL A 342 -20.37 -29.44 11.71
CA VAL A 342 -18.94 -29.50 11.35
C VAL A 342 -18.66 -28.61 10.13
N LEU A 343 -19.55 -28.62 9.13
CA LEU A 343 -19.41 -27.79 7.93
C LEU A 343 -19.63 -26.30 8.25
N LEU A 344 -20.61 -25.97 9.11
CA LEU A 344 -20.86 -24.60 9.56
C LEU A 344 -19.64 -24.02 10.30
N ILE A 345 -19.04 -24.79 11.21
CA ILE A 345 -17.83 -24.39 11.94
C ILE A 345 -16.65 -24.22 10.96
N GLY A 346 -16.46 -25.18 10.05
CA GLY A 346 -15.40 -25.09 9.03
C GLY A 346 -15.54 -23.86 8.14
N ALA A 347 -16.76 -23.55 7.67
CA ALA A 347 -17.03 -22.35 6.88
C ALA A 347 -16.84 -21.06 7.69
N ALA A 348 -17.22 -21.04 8.98
CA ALA A 348 -16.98 -19.89 9.87
C ALA A 348 -15.47 -19.64 10.07
N LEU A 349 -14.67 -20.70 10.22
CA LEU A 349 -13.20 -20.55 10.30
C LEU A 349 -12.60 -19.98 9.02
N LEU A 350 -13.07 -20.39 7.84
CA LEU A 350 -12.65 -19.80 6.56
C LEU A 350 -13.10 -18.32 6.45
N ALA A 351 -14.30 -17.98 6.91
CA ALA A 351 -14.78 -16.59 6.97
C ALA A 351 -13.87 -15.72 7.85
N ILE A 352 -13.45 -16.22 9.01
CA ILE A 352 -12.48 -15.55 9.90
C ILE A 352 -11.13 -15.40 9.20
N GLY A 353 -10.64 -16.45 8.54
CA GLY A 353 -9.40 -16.41 7.75
C GLY A 353 -9.44 -15.40 6.62
N PHE A 354 -10.59 -15.26 5.93
CA PHE A 354 -10.80 -14.26 4.89
C PHE A 354 -10.68 -12.84 5.48
N LEU A 355 -11.39 -12.57 6.57
CA LEU A 355 -11.36 -11.27 7.24
C LEU A 355 -9.95 -10.92 7.78
N PHE A 356 -9.24 -11.89 8.34
CA PHE A 356 -7.85 -11.72 8.77
C PHE A 356 -6.94 -11.38 7.58
N SER A 357 -7.13 -12.06 6.45
CA SER A 357 -6.36 -11.80 5.22
C SER A 357 -6.56 -10.38 4.72
N GLN A 358 -7.76 -9.80 4.84
CA GLN A 358 -8.02 -8.39 4.52
C GLN A 358 -7.17 -7.43 5.37
N GLY A 359 -7.07 -7.66 6.67
CA GLY A 359 -6.18 -6.90 7.53
C GLY A 359 -4.71 -7.00 7.11
N MET A 360 -4.26 -8.21 6.79
CA MET A 360 -2.89 -8.47 6.36
C MET A 360 -2.56 -7.91 4.97
N ILE A 361 -3.55 -7.81 4.07
CA ILE A 361 -3.37 -7.13 2.78
C ILE A 361 -3.00 -5.66 2.98
N LEU A 362 -3.65 -4.95 3.89
CA LEU A 362 -3.28 -3.57 4.21
C LEU A 362 -1.90 -3.52 4.89
N HIS A 363 -1.68 -4.37 5.90
CA HIS A 363 -0.41 -4.39 6.64
C HIS A 363 0.82 -4.65 5.75
N ALA A 364 0.69 -5.50 4.73
CA ALA A 364 1.77 -5.80 3.80
C ALA A 364 2.07 -4.66 2.81
N ALA A 365 1.22 -3.66 2.69
CA ALA A 365 1.40 -2.49 1.82
C ALA A 365 2.36 -1.47 2.46
N LYS A 366 3.66 -1.80 2.52
CA LYS A 366 4.71 -1.03 3.22
C LYS A 366 4.84 0.44 2.75
N GLY A 367 4.40 0.76 1.55
CA GLY A 367 4.47 2.13 1.00
C GLY A 367 3.50 3.13 1.63
N ILE A 368 2.46 2.63 2.34
CA ILE A 368 1.47 3.47 3.02
C ILE A 368 1.67 3.37 4.53
N PRO A 369 2.25 4.39 5.18
CA PRO A 369 2.56 4.36 6.62
C PRO A 369 1.38 4.01 7.51
N ALA A 370 0.17 4.52 7.21
CA ALA A 370 -1.03 4.21 7.97
C ALA A 370 -1.40 2.71 7.93
N TRP A 371 -1.16 2.05 6.81
CA TRP A 371 -1.50 0.63 6.69
C TRP A 371 -0.42 -0.31 7.23
N ARG A 372 0.83 0.16 7.24
CA ARG A 372 1.99 -0.60 7.71
C ARG A 372 1.97 -0.91 9.21
N SER A 373 1.25 -0.12 10.03
CA SER A 373 1.11 -0.39 11.45
C SER A 373 0.46 -1.76 11.69
N ALA A 374 1.05 -2.57 12.59
CA ALA A 374 0.52 -3.88 12.94
C ALA A 374 -0.91 -3.82 13.50
N TRP A 375 -1.28 -2.69 14.09
CA TRP A 375 -2.61 -2.47 14.68
C TRP A 375 -3.73 -2.29 13.65
N VAL A 376 -3.41 -2.17 12.34
CA VAL A 376 -4.44 -2.18 11.29
C VAL A 376 -5.16 -3.53 11.23
N VAL A 377 -4.46 -4.64 11.51
CA VAL A 377 -5.05 -5.99 11.43
C VAL A 377 -6.15 -6.18 12.49
N PRO A 378 -5.89 -6.01 13.81
CA PRO A 378 -6.96 -6.11 14.80
C PRO A 378 -8.07 -5.09 14.58
N LEU A 379 -7.79 -3.89 14.06
CA LEU A 379 -8.80 -2.92 13.71
C LEU A 379 -9.76 -3.43 12.62
N ILE A 380 -9.24 -3.99 11.53
CA ILE A 380 -10.05 -4.54 10.43
C ILE A 380 -10.87 -5.74 10.90
N VAL A 381 -10.26 -6.64 11.68
CA VAL A 381 -10.92 -7.86 12.18
C VAL A 381 -12.05 -7.52 13.15
N THR A 382 -11.77 -6.70 14.18
CA THR A 382 -12.81 -6.30 15.15
C THR A 382 -13.92 -5.48 14.51
N THR A 383 -13.59 -4.65 13.50
CA THR A 383 -14.57 -3.90 12.73
C THR A 383 -15.49 -4.84 11.94
N GLY A 384 -14.94 -5.85 11.25
CA GLY A 384 -15.74 -6.81 10.48
C GLY A 384 -16.70 -7.62 11.35
N PHE A 385 -16.25 -8.09 12.51
CA PHE A 385 -17.13 -8.77 13.47
C PHE A 385 -18.21 -7.84 14.03
N ALA A 386 -17.86 -6.60 14.39
CA ALA A 386 -18.85 -5.63 14.89
C ALA A 386 -19.89 -5.26 13.82
N GLU A 387 -19.46 -5.08 12.56
CA GLU A 387 -20.35 -4.82 11.42
C GLU A 387 -21.30 -5.99 11.17
N GLY A 388 -20.76 -7.21 11.08
CA GLY A 388 -21.54 -8.42 10.82
C GLY A 388 -22.54 -8.71 11.93
N GLY A 389 -22.12 -8.60 13.20
CA GLY A 389 -23.01 -8.71 14.35
C GLY A 389 -24.04 -7.58 14.40
N GLY A 390 -23.64 -6.35 14.03
CA GLY A 390 -24.53 -5.23 13.91
C GLY A 390 -25.65 -5.47 12.90
N LEU A 391 -25.33 -6.01 11.71
CA LEU A 391 -26.35 -6.39 10.72
C LEU A 391 -27.16 -7.62 11.12
N PHE A 392 -26.62 -8.50 11.92
CA PHE A 392 -27.35 -9.67 12.42
C PHE A 392 -28.52 -9.27 13.32
N LEU A 393 -28.40 -8.18 14.13
CA LEU A 393 -29.47 -7.70 15.02
C LEU A 393 -30.78 -7.38 14.29
N PRO A 394 -30.83 -6.52 13.26
CA PRO A 394 -32.06 -6.31 12.49
C PRO A 394 -32.49 -7.54 11.70
N ALA A 395 -31.54 -8.38 11.26
CA ALA A 395 -31.84 -9.54 10.45
C ALA A 395 -32.55 -10.66 11.22
N ILE A 396 -32.41 -10.74 12.54
CA ILE A 396 -33.11 -11.74 13.38
C ILE A 396 -34.50 -11.26 13.83
N ALA A 397 -34.84 -9.98 13.70
CA ALA A 397 -36.12 -9.44 14.13
C ALA A 397 -37.37 -10.15 13.53
N PRO A 398 -37.32 -10.63 12.25
CA PRO A 398 -38.41 -11.41 11.67
C PRO A 398 -38.60 -12.83 12.22
N PHE A 399 -37.70 -13.32 13.08
CA PHE A 399 -37.71 -14.68 13.61
C PHE A 399 -38.14 -14.70 15.09
N PRO A 400 -39.45 -14.90 15.41
CA PRO A 400 -39.94 -14.84 16.79
C PRO A 400 -39.25 -15.83 17.74
N ALA A 401 -38.85 -16.97 17.24
CA ALA A 401 -38.09 -17.99 18.02
C ALA A 401 -36.74 -17.49 18.55
N LEU A 402 -36.19 -16.39 18.00
CA LEU A 402 -34.91 -15.79 18.41
C LEU A 402 -35.09 -14.61 19.39
N ALA A 403 -36.33 -14.21 19.70
CA ALA A 403 -36.58 -13.12 20.64
C ALA A 403 -35.85 -13.30 22.00
N PRO A 404 -35.80 -14.52 22.61
CA PRO A 404 -35.07 -14.71 23.86
C PRO A 404 -33.53 -14.53 23.71
N LEU A 405 -33.02 -14.73 22.50
CA LEU A 405 -31.57 -14.64 22.21
C LEU A 405 -31.14 -13.20 21.87
N ALA A 406 -32.10 -12.32 21.52
CA ALA A 406 -31.79 -10.99 21.02
C ALA A 406 -30.94 -10.16 21.99
N ASN A 407 -31.23 -10.24 23.30
CA ASN A 407 -30.43 -9.58 24.34
C ASN A 407 -29.00 -10.12 24.41
N ALA A 408 -28.83 -11.45 24.37
CA ALA A 408 -27.48 -12.05 24.41
C ALA A 408 -26.66 -11.65 23.19
N VAL A 409 -27.27 -11.68 21.99
CA VAL A 409 -26.62 -11.22 20.74
C VAL A 409 -26.27 -9.73 20.84
N ALA A 410 -27.19 -8.89 21.31
CA ALA A 410 -26.96 -7.45 21.48
C ALA A 410 -25.78 -7.17 22.44
N MET A 411 -25.67 -7.91 23.54
CA MET A 411 -24.54 -7.82 24.47
C MET A 411 -23.22 -8.23 23.82
N ILE A 412 -23.20 -9.31 23.03
CA ILE A 412 -21.98 -9.71 22.27
C ILE A 412 -21.59 -8.61 21.28
N VAL A 413 -22.57 -8.04 20.56
CA VAL A 413 -22.31 -6.94 19.61
C VAL A 413 -21.81 -5.68 20.33
N ALA A 414 -22.31 -5.38 21.53
CA ALA A 414 -21.80 -4.30 22.39
C ALA A 414 -20.33 -4.52 22.76
N VAL A 415 -19.96 -5.72 23.18
CA VAL A 415 -18.56 -6.07 23.48
C VAL A 415 -17.68 -5.93 22.23
N LEU A 416 -18.13 -6.37 21.06
CA LEU A 416 -17.38 -6.21 19.81
C LEU A 416 -17.22 -4.74 19.42
N ALA A 417 -18.24 -3.91 19.66
CA ALA A 417 -18.14 -2.47 19.44
C ALA A 417 -17.12 -1.81 20.37
N LEU A 418 -17.03 -2.25 21.64
CA LEU A 418 -16.00 -1.82 22.60
C LEU A 418 -14.59 -2.27 22.16
N LEU A 419 -14.42 -3.53 21.75
CA LEU A 419 -13.15 -4.04 21.26
C LEU A 419 -12.69 -3.29 19.99
N ARG A 420 -13.63 -2.97 19.08
CA ARG A 420 -13.35 -2.14 17.92
C ARG A 420 -12.89 -0.73 18.31
N ALA A 421 -13.56 -0.10 19.28
CA ALA A 421 -13.20 1.23 19.76
C ALA A 421 -11.82 1.23 20.44
N LEU A 422 -11.50 0.17 21.19
CA LEU A 422 -10.17 -0.05 21.77
C LEU A 422 -9.13 -0.20 20.66
N SER A 423 -9.37 -1.06 19.68
CA SER A 423 -8.46 -1.26 18.54
C SER A 423 -8.23 0.04 17.78
N TRP A 424 -9.28 0.85 17.57
CA TRP A 424 -9.16 2.17 16.96
C TRP A 424 -8.30 3.13 17.78
N ARG A 425 -8.50 3.18 19.11
CA ARG A 425 -7.67 4.01 20.00
C ARG A 425 -6.21 3.60 19.94
N VAL A 426 -5.94 2.29 20.08
CA VAL A 426 -4.57 1.76 20.02
C VAL A 426 -3.92 2.03 18.67
N TYR A 427 -4.66 1.83 17.58
CA TYR A 427 -4.20 2.15 16.23
C TYR A 427 -3.79 3.62 16.08
N LEU A 428 -4.64 4.58 16.53
CA LEU A 428 -4.30 6.01 16.44
C LEU A 428 -3.09 6.39 17.30
N THR A 429 -2.92 5.77 18.49
CA THR A 429 -1.74 6.01 19.33
C THR A 429 -0.48 5.43 18.69
N ALA A 430 -0.58 4.23 18.10
CA ALA A 430 0.53 3.63 17.36
C ALA A 430 0.95 4.47 16.16
N LEU A 431 0.01 5.00 15.38
CA LEU A 431 0.33 5.91 14.27
C LEU A 431 1.06 7.17 14.74
N ALA A 432 0.70 7.70 15.91
CA ALA A 432 1.36 8.88 16.47
C ALA A 432 2.80 8.57 16.91
N SER A 433 3.06 7.38 17.48
CA SER A 433 4.39 6.96 17.95
C SER A 433 5.29 6.45 16.80
N GLU A 434 4.74 5.68 15.86
CA GLU A 434 5.49 5.15 14.71
C GLU A 434 5.83 6.25 13.68
N GLY A 435 5.11 7.37 13.72
CA GLY A 435 5.19 8.47 12.77
C GLY A 435 4.43 8.17 11.46
N VAL A 436 3.62 9.11 11.04
CA VAL A 436 2.88 9.08 9.77
C VAL A 436 2.79 10.47 9.14
N PRO A 437 2.48 10.58 7.85
CA PRO A 437 2.22 11.87 7.22
C PRO A 437 1.19 12.69 7.99
N THR A 438 1.46 13.97 8.21
CA THR A 438 0.57 14.89 8.94
C THR A 438 -0.85 14.89 8.37
N ARG A 439 -0.97 14.82 7.03
CA ARG A 439 -2.25 14.74 6.33
C ARG A 439 -3.07 13.50 6.69
N THR A 440 -2.42 12.35 6.97
CA THR A 440 -3.11 11.15 7.46
C THR A 440 -3.82 11.41 8.78
N LEU A 441 -3.14 12.03 9.75
CA LEU A 441 -3.74 12.36 11.06
C LEU A 441 -4.81 13.45 10.94
N MET A 442 -4.62 14.44 10.05
CA MET A 442 -5.62 15.47 9.78
C MET A 442 -6.92 14.87 9.25
N VAL A 443 -6.85 13.80 8.47
CA VAL A 443 -8.03 13.07 8.00
C VAL A 443 -8.64 12.21 9.09
N LEU A 444 -7.84 11.47 9.86
CA LEU A 444 -8.36 10.48 10.83
C LEU A 444 -8.89 11.11 12.12
N ARG A 445 -8.28 12.20 12.64
CA ARG A 445 -8.64 12.82 13.91
C ARG A 445 -10.08 13.33 13.98
N PRO A 446 -10.65 14.03 12.98
CA PRO A 446 -12.03 14.50 13.02
C PRO A 446 -13.04 13.37 13.11
N TYR A 447 -12.77 12.23 12.48
CA TYR A 447 -13.67 11.06 12.51
C TYR A 447 -13.68 10.35 13.87
N ARG A 448 -12.71 10.58 14.75
CA ARG A 448 -12.67 9.99 16.09
C ARG A 448 -13.92 10.30 16.90
N SER A 449 -14.32 11.57 16.95
CA SER A 449 -15.49 11.99 17.74
C SER A 449 -16.77 11.41 17.18
N TRP A 450 -16.96 11.46 15.85
CA TRP A 450 -18.11 10.86 15.18
C TRP A 450 -18.15 9.34 15.37
N PHE A 451 -17.02 8.67 15.24
CA PHE A 451 -16.92 7.22 15.42
C PHE A 451 -17.24 6.79 16.85
N LEU A 452 -16.76 7.54 17.86
CA LEU A 452 -17.06 7.25 19.26
C LEU A 452 -18.52 7.60 19.62
N ALA A 453 -19.06 8.68 19.13
CA ALA A 453 -20.46 9.05 19.41
C ALA A 453 -21.45 8.14 18.67
N GLY A 454 -21.37 8.08 17.32
CA GLY A 454 -22.32 7.36 16.48
C GLY A 454 -22.05 5.85 16.37
N GLY A 455 -20.78 5.44 16.45
CA GLY A 455 -20.37 4.04 16.30
C GLY A 455 -20.22 3.28 17.63
N LEU A 456 -20.21 3.96 18.77
CA LEU A 456 -20.08 3.33 20.08
C LEU A 456 -21.12 3.83 21.08
N ALA A 457 -21.07 5.11 21.50
CA ALA A 457 -21.90 5.60 22.61
C ALA A 457 -23.41 5.47 22.34
N LEU A 458 -23.86 5.93 21.16
CA LEU A 458 -25.25 5.80 20.76
C LEU A 458 -25.72 4.33 20.67
N PRO A 459 -25.01 3.42 19.98
CA PRO A 459 -25.41 2.01 19.97
C PRO A 459 -25.45 1.37 21.35
N LEU A 460 -24.48 1.64 22.24
CA LEU A 460 -24.46 1.11 23.60
C LEU A 460 -25.66 1.62 24.41
N ALA A 461 -26.02 2.90 24.29
CA ALA A 461 -27.19 3.45 24.95
C ALA A 461 -28.50 2.78 24.45
N LEU A 462 -28.63 2.60 23.14
CA LEU A 462 -29.79 1.92 22.53
C LEU A 462 -29.88 0.45 22.98
N ILE A 463 -28.77 -0.26 23.05
CA ILE A 463 -28.72 -1.65 23.54
C ILE A 463 -29.10 -1.69 25.02
N ALA A 464 -28.58 -0.79 25.86
CA ALA A 464 -28.91 -0.73 27.28
C ALA A 464 -30.40 -0.44 27.52
N ILE A 465 -30.98 0.55 26.82
CA ILE A 465 -32.40 0.87 26.91
C ILE A 465 -33.23 -0.32 26.43
N GLY A 466 -32.93 -0.92 25.29
CA GLY A 466 -33.63 -2.07 24.74
C GLY A 466 -33.59 -3.29 25.64
N SER A 467 -32.48 -3.49 26.40
CA SER A 467 -32.36 -4.58 27.36
C SER A 467 -33.24 -4.40 28.61
N VAL A 468 -33.61 -3.15 28.95
CA VAL A 468 -34.47 -2.85 30.08
C VAL A 468 -35.93 -2.78 29.65
N VAL A 469 -36.21 -2.17 28.47
CA VAL A 469 -37.56 -1.94 27.96
C VAL A 469 -37.90 -2.99 26.91
N MET A 470 -38.30 -4.18 27.36
CA MET A 470 -38.51 -5.35 26.49
C MET A 470 -39.51 -5.12 25.34
N SER A 471 -40.51 -4.27 25.49
CA SER A 471 -41.53 -3.99 24.47
C SER A 471 -40.99 -3.25 23.24
N THR A 472 -39.87 -2.54 23.37
CA THR A 472 -39.22 -1.75 22.30
C THR A 472 -37.85 -2.26 21.95
N ALA A 473 -37.43 -3.44 22.43
CA ALA A 473 -36.09 -3.97 22.29
C ALA A 473 -35.70 -4.16 20.82
N ALA A 474 -36.55 -4.78 20.00
CA ALA A 474 -36.21 -5.12 18.62
C ALA A 474 -35.85 -3.91 17.73
N PRO A 475 -36.65 -2.81 17.67
CA PRO A 475 -36.27 -1.63 16.88
C PRO A 475 -35.02 -0.94 17.43
N LEU A 476 -34.82 -0.88 18.75
CA LEU A 476 -33.62 -0.28 19.35
C LEU A 476 -32.37 -1.06 19.01
N PHE A 477 -32.41 -2.38 19.09
CA PHE A 477 -31.30 -3.25 18.69
C PHE A 477 -30.98 -3.15 17.18
N ALA A 478 -32.03 -3.05 16.35
CA ALA A 478 -31.87 -2.88 14.91
C ALA A 478 -31.14 -1.56 14.58
N ILE A 479 -31.57 -0.45 15.19
CA ILE A 479 -30.95 0.87 14.99
C ILE A 479 -29.50 0.84 15.51
N ALA A 480 -29.26 0.29 16.70
CA ALA A 480 -27.93 0.15 17.26
C ALA A 480 -27.01 -0.63 16.32
N GLY A 481 -27.48 -1.77 15.81
CA GLY A 481 -26.74 -2.60 14.87
C GLY A 481 -26.40 -1.89 13.57
N LEU A 482 -27.36 -1.17 12.98
CA LEU A 482 -27.14 -0.35 11.78
C LEU A 482 -26.10 0.76 12.02
N CYS A 483 -26.18 1.46 13.16
CA CYS A 483 -25.19 2.47 13.53
C CYS A 483 -23.77 1.87 13.62
N ILE A 484 -23.63 0.67 14.21
CA ILE A 484 -22.36 -0.05 14.31
C ILE A 484 -21.83 -0.41 12.92
N ALA A 485 -22.68 -0.95 12.05
CA ALA A 485 -22.30 -1.36 10.70
C ALA A 485 -21.89 -0.16 9.84
N VAL A 486 -22.65 0.91 9.84
CA VAL A 486 -22.35 2.14 9.08
C VAL A 486 -21.04 2.77 9.57
N ALA A 487 -20.84 2.85 10.90
CA ALA A 487 -19.60 3.40 11.45
C ALA A 487 -18.36 2.60 11.01
N GLY A 488 -18.44 1.28 10.97
CA GLY A 488 -17.36 0.42 10.49
C GLY A 488 -17.08 0.63 9.01
N ALA A 489 -18.12 0.64 8.17
CA ALA A 489 -17.99 0.86 6.73
C ALA A 489 -17.31 2.22 6.43
N VAL A 490 -17.71 3.28 7.13
CA VAL A 490 -17.11 4.61 6.97
C VAL A 490 -15.63 4.62 7.36
N VAL A 491 -15.25 3.98 8.47
CA VAL A 491 -13.86 3.89 8.90
C VAL A 491 -13.01 3.16 7.86
N LYS A 492 -13.48 2.02 7.34
CA LYS A 492 -12.78 1.28 6.28
C LYS A 492 -12.65 2.10 5.00
N PHE A 493 -13.74 2.78 4.60
CA PHE A 493 -13.72 3.65 3.44
C PHE A 493 -12.67 4.76 3.56
N ILE A 494 -12.64 5.46 4.70
CA ILE A 494 -11.69 6.55 4.96
C ILE A 494 -10.27 6.03 5.01
N LEU A 495 -10.04 4.92 5.71
CA LEU A 495 -8.73 4.31 5.84
C LEU A 495 -8.13 3.93 4.47
N VAL A 496 -8.93 3.38 3.58
CA VAL A 496 -8.47 2.93 2.26
C VAL A 496 -8.36 4.08 1.26
N THR A 497 -9.29 5.05 1.27
CA THR A 497 -9.39 6.04 0.19
C THR A 497 -8.92 7.44 0.56
N ARG A 498 -8.98 7.85 1.84
CA ARG A 498 -8.75 9.23 2.26
C ARG A 498 -7.53 9.44 3.14
N ALA A 499 -7.18 8.43 3.95
CA ALA A 499 -6.05 8.49 4.88
C ALA A 499 -4.79 7.79 4.35
N ALA A 500 -4.83 7.23 3.17
CA ALA A 500 -3.78 6.43 2.55
C ALA A 500 -2.73 7.27 1.83
N PHE A 501 -2.04 8.13 2.57
CA PHE A 501 -0.91 8.88 2.04
C PHE A 501 0.34 8.00 2.00
N ASN A 502 1.09 8.09 0.90
CA ASN A 502 2.35 7.37 0.72
C ASN A 502 3.47 7.93 1.63
N GLN A 503 4.66 7.30 1.54
CA GLN A 503 5.82 7.66 2.37
C GLN A 503 6.38 9.07 2.08
N GLY A 504 6.15 9.63 0.88
CA GLY A 504 6.89 10.80 0.41
C GLY A 504 8.36 10.48 0.16
N PHE A 505 9.19 11.51 0.14
CA PHE A 505 10.63 11.38 0.00
C PHE A 505 11.34 11.99 1.21
N ALA A 506 12.40 11.34 1.68
CA ALA A 506 13.23 11.82 2.77
C ALA A 506 14.70 11.79 2.38
N LEU A 507 15.43 12.85 2.66
CA LEU A 507 16.88 12.93 2.54
C LEU A 507 17.48 12.93 3.94
N VAL A 508 18.31 11.96 4.22
CA VAL A 508 19.04 11.87 5.50
C VAL A 508 20.18 12.89 5.51
N HIS A 509 20.84 13.06 4.36
CA HIS A 509 21.91 14.03 4.17
C HIS A 509 21.66 14.87 2.94
N THR A 510 22.04 16.13 3.01
CA THR A 510 22.05 17.05 1.86
C THR A 510 23.49 17.49 1.57
N PRO A 511 23.84 17.73 0.30
CA PRO A 511 25.20 18.07 -0.08
C PRO A 511 25.65 19.39 0.52
N VAL A 512 26.95 19.48 0.76
CA VAL A 512 27.63 20.70 1.19
C VAL A 512 27.82 21.60 -0.03
N ARG A 513 27.04 22.67 -0.17
CA ARG A 513 27.20 23.62 -1.27
C ARG A 513 27.56 25.00 -0.74
N GLY A 514 28.64 25.59 -1.25
CA GLY A 514 29.02 26.98 -1.08
C GLY A 514 29.46 27.42 0.32
N SER A 515 28.79 27.03 1.39
CA SER A 515 29.07 27.43 2.77
C SER A 515 30.03 26.52 3.54
N GLY A 516 30.42 25.39 2.97
CA GLY A 516 31.22 24.37 3.67
C GLY A 516 30.46 23.59 4.75
N GLN A 517 29.16 23.84 4.93
CA GLN A 517 28.31 23.11 5.91
C GLN A 517 27.31 22.21 5.19
N ALA A 518 27.15 20.98 5.70
CA ALA A 518 26.11 20.09 5.24
C ALA A 518 24.74 20.67 5.57
N GLY A 519 23.83 20.64 4.62
CA GLY A 519 22.45 21.03 4.85
C GLY A 519 21.73 20.04 5.76
N HIS A 520 20.64 20.49 6.36
CA HIS A 520 19.83 19.66 7.26
C HIS A 520 19.11 18.53 6.50
N ALA A 521 18.87 17.44 7.20
CA ALA A 521 18.03 16.36 6.72
C ALA A 521 16.57 16.83 6.47
N VAL A 522 15.90 16.27 5.49
CA VAL A 522 14.61 16.73 4.99
C VAL A 522 13.60 15.59 4.90
N LYS A 523 12.48 15.70 5.62
CA LYS A 523 11.34 14.77 5.53
C LYS A 523 10.03 15.54 5.50
N PRO A 524 9.65 16.11 4.34
CA PRO A 524 8.50 16.99 4.25
C PRO A 524 7.17 16.28 4.55
N GLY A 525 6.23 17.00 5.18
CA GLY A 525 4.85 16.57 5.35
C GLY A 525 4.61 15.49 6.42
N TRP A 526 5.59 15.23 7.29
CA TRP A 526 5.41 14.30 8.43
C TRP A 526 5.08 15.05 9.72
N SER A 527 4.23 14.42 10.56
CA SER A 527 3.96 14.94 11.90
C SER A 527 5.17 14.73 12.81
N LYS A 528 5.45 15.71 13.68
CA LYS A 528 6.33 15.45 14.83
C LYS A 528 5.74 14.32 15.66
N SER A 529 6.51 13.29 15.93
CA SER A 529 6.21 12.29 16.95
C SER A 529 6.35 12.93 18.33
#